data_af9410fcc8ada47f3d682da7781f8b15
#
_entry.id   af9410fcc8ada47f3d682da7781f8b15
#
_cell.length_a   1.000
_cell.length_b   1.000
_cell.length_c   1.000
_cell.angle_alpha   90.00
_cell.angle_beta   90.00
_cell.angle_gamma   90.00
#
_symmetry.space_group_name_H-M   'P 1'
#
loop_
_entity.id
_entity.type
_entity.pdbx_description
1 polymer ?
#
loop_
_entity_poly.entity_id
_entity_poly.type
_entity_poly.pdbx_seq_one_letter_code
_entity_poly.pdbx_strand_id
1 'polypeptide(L)'
;MKKKSLVAIASIMASTIAVYAGNYTVTAQLTEDEDGLTAYIVNYDTKQKVDSATVENCKAIFDINTNNPFFAQLIIDGDRYGSFIVEEGNVIVQNKQASGTPLNEKLNAFGENVSTLQAKYQEAATDSAKQEIYNGYLNDMNKLMIENANNPLGLYLFLQQMYEMNLTQLNEALEQYPQFKSSTRVNNYIAAMQKKEQTSPGHKYADFEITYDGKTSKLSDYVKPGKYTIVDFWASWCGPCMRQAAVLKEIYAEYHDKGLEIVGVAVWDEPQNTLEAIKTKELPWPNILNAQTIPTDLYGISGIPCIIIIGPDGTILSRDKQGDELKEDVRKALAGE
;
A
#
# COMPACT_ATOMS: atom_id res chain seq x y z
N MET A 1 -12.28 82.71 -12.52
CA MET A 1 -12.67 81.51 -13.27
C MET A 1 -12.10 80.31 -12.55
N LYS A 2 -12.93 79.60 -11.81
CA LYS A 2 -12.50 78.36 -11.06
C LYS A 2 -12.78 77.12 -11.93
N LYS A 3 -11.72 76.35 -12.29
CA LYS A 3 -11.85 75.08 -12.98
C LYS A 3 -12.30 74.03 -11.97
N LYS A 4 -13.43 73.41 -12.20
CA LYS A 4 -13.90 72.22 -11.47
C LYS A 4 -13.31 71.00 -12.15
N SER A 5 -12.46 70.26 -11.44
CA SER A 5 -12.01 68.95 -11.85
C SER A 5 -13.10 67.90 -11.51
N LEU A 6 -13.61 67.19 -12.52
CA LEU A 6 -14.42 66.02 -12.34
C LEU A 6 -13.48 64.84 -12.06
N VAL A 7 -13.62 64.25 -10.90
CA VAL A 7 -13.02 62.92 -10.59
C VAL A 7 -14.02 61.83 -10.98
N ALA A 8 -13.72 61.12 -12.04
CA ALA A 8 -14.48 59.93 -12.42
C ALA A 8 -14.09 58.75 -11.52
N ILE A 9 -15.01 58.30 -10.67
CA ILE A 9 -14.88 57.09 -9.89
C ILE A 9 -15.23 55.93 -10.80
N ALA A 10 -14.22 55.17 -11.27
CA ALA A 10 -14.42 53.93 -11.95
C ALA A 10 -14.75 52.83 -10.90
N SER A 11 -16.02 52.45 -10.83
CA SER A 11 -16.47 51.29 -10.06
C SER A 11 -16.00 50.04 -10.76
N ILE A 12 -14.95 49.40 -10.20
CA ILE A 12 -14.56 48.05 -10.58
C ILE A 12 -15.60 47.09 -9.99
N MET A 13 -16.56 46.65 -10.83
CA MET A 13 -17.37 45.50 -10.50
C MET A 13 -16.46 44.27 -10.50
N ALA A 14 -16.05 43.81 -9.34
CA ALA A 14 -15.50 42.46 -9.16
C ALA A 14 -16.64 41.50 -9.40
N SER A 15 -16.71 40.92 -10.62
CA SER A 15 -17.53 39.74 -10.90
C SER A 15 -16.95 38.58 -10.12
N THR A 16 -17.55 38.26 -8.97
CA THR A 16 -17.35 36.99 -8.32
C THR A 16 -17.84 35.93 -9.27
N ILE A 17 -16.92 35.24 -9.93
CA ILE A 17 -17.22 33.97 -10.61
C ILE A 17 -17.57 33.00 -9.47
N ALA A 18 -18.85 32.74 -9.26
CA ALA A 18 -19.32 31.68 -8.45
C ALA A 18 -18.88 30.39 -9.21
N VAL A 19 -17.81 29.76 -8.76
CA VAL A 19 -17.49 28.38 -9.15
C VAL A 19 -18.62 27.57 -8.57
N TYR A 20 -19.56 27.13 -9.41
CA TYR A 20 -20.54 26.15 -9.01
C TYR A 20 -19.75 24.87 -8.73
N ALA A 21 -19.65 24.47 -7.47
CA ALA A 21 -19.24 23.14 -7.12
C ALA A 21 -20.23 22.17 -7.77
N GLY A 22 -19.75 21.19 -8.52
CA GLY A 22 -20.61 20.17 -9.09
C GLY A 22 -21.40 19.47 -7.99
N ASN A 23 -22.56 18.93 -8.33
CA ASN A 23 -23.36 18.15 -7.37
C ASN A 23 -22.76 16.74 -7.27
N TYR A 24 -22.01 16.48 -6.21
CA TYR A 24 -21.40 15.18 -5.93
C TYR A 24 -22.13 14.55 -4.75
N THR A 25 -23.17 13.76 -5.04
CA THR A 25 -23.94 13.06 -4.00
C THR A 25 -23.65 11.56 -4.04
N VAL A 26 -23.51 10.95 -2.89
CA VAL A 26 -23.40 9.49 -2.74
C VAL A 26 -24.54 9.01 -1.86
N THR A 27 -25.33 8.08 -2.34
CA THR A 27 -26.38 7.41 -1.58
C THR A 27 -26.04 5.94 -1.42
N ALA A 28 -25.66 5.53 -0.22
CA ALA A 28 -25.46 4.12 0.11
C ALA A 28 -26.80 3.51 0.57
N GLN A 29 -27.23 2.43 -0.11
CA GLN A 29 -28.36 1.61 0.28
C GLN A 29 -27.83 0.37 1.01
N LEU A 30 -28.17 0.25 2.27
CA LEU A 30 -27.62 -0.69 3.22
C LEU A 30 -28.72 -1.63 3.77
N THR A 31 -28.39 -2.46 4.73
CA THR A 31 -29.34 -3.37 5.37
C THR A 31 -29.67 -2.91 6.80
N GLU A 32 -30.62 -3.56 7.45
CA GLU A 32 -31.00 -3.27 8.83
C GLU A 32 -29.84 -3.49 9.82
N ASP A 33 -28.90 -4.38 9.50
CA ASP A 33 -27.74 -4.68 10.35
C ASP A 33 -26.75 -3.50 10.44
N GLU A 34 -26.75 -2.60 9.44
CA GLU A 34 -25.90 -1.41 9.44
C GLU A 34 -26.63 -0.16 9.98
N ASP A 35 -27.92 -0.22 10.31
CA ASP A 35 -28.69 0.91 10.83
C ASP A 35 -28.10 1.40 12.17
N GLY A 36 -27.93 2.70 12.30
CA GLY A 36 -27.30 3.34 13.46
C GLY A 36 -25.77 3.36 13.44
N LEU A 37 -25.11 2.64 12.53
CA LEU A 37 -23.66 2.67 12.36
C LEU A 37 -23.20 3.96 11.65
N THR A 38 -21.92 4.29 11.81
CA THR A 38 -21.32 5.42 11.09
C THR A 38 -20.63 4.93 9.83
N ALA A 39 -21.03 5.48 8.70
CA ALA A 39 -20.42 5.26 7.40
C ALA A 39 -19.49 6.42 7.03
N TYR A 40 -18.38 6.13 6.34
CA TYR A 40 -17.37 7.09 5.95
C TYR A 40 -17.02 6.95 4.48
N ILE A 41 -16.88 8.07 3.79
CA ILE A 41 -16.23 8.14 2.47
C ILE A 41 -14.75 8.41 2.68
N VAL A 42 -13.91 7.52 2.19
CA VAL A 42 -12.44 7.65 2.26
C VAL A 42 -11.88 7.75 0.85
N ASN A 43 -11.07 8.79 0.58
CA ASN A 43 -10.35 8.91 -0.68
C ASN A 43 -9.31 7.79 -0.80
N TYR A 44 -9.37 7.01 -1.88
CA TYR A 44 -8.50 5.84 -2.08
C TYR A 44 -7.03 6.22 -2.22
N ASP A 45 -6.73 7.31 -2.90
CA ASP A 45 -5.35 7.78 -3.14
C ASP A 45 -4.70 8.35 -1.88
N THR A 46 -5.38 9.30 -1.22
CA THR A 46 -4.81 10.03 -0.07
C THR A 46 -5.05 9.35 1.27
N LYS A 47 -5.96 8.36 1.35
CA LYS A 47 -6.43 7.74 2.59
C LYS A 47 -7.16 8.69 3.55
N GLN A 48 -7.46 9.88 3.12
CA GLN A 48 -8.18 10.86 3.93
C GLN A 48 -9.68 10.52 3.99
N LYS A 49 -10.25 10.65 5.17
CA LYS A 49 -11.71 10.67 5.37
C LYS A 49 -12.25 11.97 4.78
N VAL A 50 -13.15 11.85 3.81
CA VAL A 50 -13.72 12.98 3.08
C VAL A 50 -15.02 13.43 3.73
N ASP A 51 -15.88 12.48 4.09
CA ASP A 51 -17.18 12.75 4.70
C ASP A 51 -17.64 11.57 5.58
N SER A 52 -18.66 11.81 6.40
CA SER A 52 -19.28 10.78 7.25
C SER A 52 -20.76 11.01 7.41
N ALA A 53 -21.53 9.93 7.50
CA ALA A 53 -22.97 9.96 7.76
C ALA A 53 -23.35 8.79 8.69
N THR A 54 -24.38 9.00 9.51
CA THR A 54 -25.03 7.91 10.24
C THR A 54 -25.98 7.18 9.28
N VAL A 55 -26.00 5.86 9.35
CA VAL A 55 -26.98 5.05 8.61
C VAL A 55 -28.33 5.18 9.28
N GLU A 56 -29.32 5.69 8.54
CA GLU A 56 -30.69 5.88 9.01
C GLU A 56 -31.67 5.29 7.99
N ASN A 57 -32.59 4.44 8.45
CA ASN A 57 -33.55 3.74 7.59
C ASN A 57 -32.85 3.00 6.42
N CYS A 58 -31.81 2.26 6.74
CA CYS A 58 -30.97 1.51 5.77
C CYS A 58 -30.32 2.39 4.71
N LYS A 59 -30.01 3.66 4.99
CA LYS A 59 -29.38 4.59 4.05
C LYS A 59 -28.34 5.46 4.74
N ALA A 60 -27.26 5.74 4.02
CA ALA A 60 -26.33 6.83 4.33
C ALA A 60 -26.23 7.76 3.10
N ILE A 61 -26.39 9.05 3.30
CA ILE A 61 -26.36 10.06 2.23
C ILE A 61 -25.21 11.03 2.52
N PHE A 62 -24.41 11.28 1.49
CA PHE A 62 -23.25 12.16 1.55
C PHE A 62 -23.35 13.21 0.46
N ASP A 63 -23.20 14.48 0.85
CA ASP A 63 -23.09 15.62 -0.06
C ASP A 63 -21.64 16.08 -0.10
N ILE A 64 -20.90 15.56 -1.06
CA ILE A 64 -19.44 15.72 -1.12
C ILE A 64 -19.09 17.09 -1.68
N ASN A 65 -18.48 17.94 -0.86
CA ASN A 65 -17.98 19.23 -1.29
C ASN A 65 -16.60 19.08 -1.95
N THR A 66 -16.59 18.84 -3.26
CA THR A 66 -15.37 18.73 -4.07
C THR A 66 -15.56 19.37 -5.43
N ASN A 67 -14.45 19.78 -6.06
CA ASN A 67 -14.43 20.24 -7.44
C ASN A 67 -13.85 19.20 -8.40
N ASN A 68 -13.35 18.08 -7.87
CA ASN A 68 -12.69 17.05 -8.68
C ASN A 68 -13.21 15.68 -8.29
N PRO A 69 -13.54 14.82 -9.26
CA PRO A 69 -13.87 13.45 -9.01
C PRO A 69 -12.67 12.69 -8.44
N PHE A 70 -12.92 11.63 -7.65
CA PHE A 70 -11.88 10.77 -7.08
C PHE A 70 -12.38 9.34 -6.85
N PHE A 71 -11.47 8.38 -6.80
CA PHE A 71 -11.78 7.01 -6.43
C PHE A 71 -11.90 6.92 -4.90
N ALA A 72 -12.99 6.32 -4.42
CA ALA A 72 -13.38 6.29 -3.01
C ALA A 72 -13.61 4.87 -2.49
N GLN A 73 -13.57 4.74 -1.17
CA GLN A 73 -14.03 3.57 -0.43
C GLN A 73 -15.11 3.99 0.54
N LEU A 74 -16.19 3.20 0.61
CA LEU A 74 -17.18 3.27 1.68
C LEU A 74 -16.72 2.33 2.79
N ILE A 75 -16.57 2.89 3.99
CA ILE A 75 -16.19 2.18 5.20
C ILE A 75 -17.36 2.26 6.17
N ILE A 76 -17.77 1.13 6.73
CA ILE A 76 -18.84 1.04 7.73
C ILE A 76 -18.27 0.26 8.92
N ASP A 77 -18.35 0.81 10.11
CA ASP A 77 -17.83 0.24 11.36
C ASP A 77 -16.36 -0.26 11.26
N GLY A 78 -15.54 0.47 10.48
CA GLY A 78 -14.13 0.14 10.26
C GLY A 78 -13.87 -0.81 9.09
N ASP A 79 -14.88 -1.50 8.58
CA ASP A 79 -14.76 -2.44 7.47
C ASP A 79 -15.06 -1.80 6.12
N ARG A 80 -14.33 -2.24 5.09
CA ARG A 80 -14.59 -1.81 3.72
C ARG A 80 -15.86 -2.46 3.16
N TYR A 81 -16.90 -1.65 2.95
CA TYR A 81 -18.15 -2.08 2.32
C TYR A 81 -18.04 -2.15 0.80
N GLY A 82 -17.49 -1.10 0.15
CA GLY A 82 -17.37 -1.04 -1.31
C GLY A 82 -16.34 -0.01 -1.77
N SER A 83 -16.07 -0.02 -3.08
CA SER A 83 -15.16 0.95 -3.73
C SER A 83 -15.83 1.48 -4.99
N PHE A 84 -15.71 2.78 -5.26
CA PHE A 84 -16.43 3.45 -6.34
C PHE A 84 -15.75 4.79 -6.68
N ILE A 85 -16.28 5.46 -7.70
CA ILE A 85 -15.82 6.80 -8.11
C ILE A 85 -16.85 7.83 -7.65
N VAL A 86 -16.41 8.79 -6.85
CA VAL A 86 -17.15 10.02 -6.59
C VAL A 86 -16.98 10.90 -7.83
N GLU A 87 -18.06 11.08 -8.57
CA GLU A 87 -18.11 11.91 -9.78
C GLU A 87 -19.39 12.73 -9.80
N GLU A 88 -19.52 13.70 -10.71
CA GLU A 88 -20.67 14.58 -10.79
C GLU A 88 -21.96 13.77 -11.00
N GLY A 89 -22.98 14.08 -10.22
CA GLY A 89 -24.27 13.39 -10.18
C GLY A 89 -24.52 12.66 -8.86
N ASN A 90 -25.44 11.74 -8.85
CA ASN A 90 -25.79 10.92 -7.69
C ASN A 90 -25.27 9.48 -7.88
N VAL A 91 -24.21 9.14 -7.17
CA VAL A 91 -23.68 7.76 -7.09
C VAL A 91 -24.53 6.95 -6.13
N ILE A 92 -25.07 5.84 -6.58
CA ILE A 92 -25.86 4.91 -5.76
C ILE A 92 -24.99 3.69 -5.46
N VAL A 93 -24.67 3.46 -4.17
CA VAL A 93 -23.93 2.27 -3.71
C VAL A 93 -24.92 1.30 -3.10
N GLN A 94 -25.04 0.11 -3.71
CA GLN A 94 -25.91 -0.97 -3.25
C GLN A 94 -25.25 -2.32 -3.48
N ASN A 95 -25.38 -3.26 -2.53
CA ASN A 95 -24.76 -4.58 -2.65
C ASN A 95 -23.25 -4.51 -2.98
N LYS A 96 -22.55 -3.54 -2.41
CA LYS A 96 -21.12 -3.27 -2.63
C LYS A 96 -20.74 -2.77 -4.04
N GLN A 97 -21.71 -2.53 -4.90
CA GLN A 97 -21.52 -1.97 -6.25
C GLN A 97 -22.05 -0.55 -6.33
N ALA A 98 -21.45 0.27 -7.16
CA ALA A 98 -21.88 1.64 -7.41
C ALA A 98 -22.47 1.77 -8.83
N SER A 99 -23.51 2.59 -8.97
CA SER A 99 -24.21 2.83 -10.23
C SER A 99 -24.70 4.28 -10.31
N GLY A 100 -25.36 4.63 -11.40
CA GLY A 100 -26.01 5.93 -11.62
C GLY A 100 -25.11 7.00 -12.21
N THR A 101 -23.84 6.69 -12.49
CA THR A 101 -22.89 7.64 -13.08
C THR A 101 -21.93 6.96 -14.06
N PRO A 102 -21.43 7.68 -15.10
CA PRO A 102 -20.73 7.06 -16.23
C PRO A 102 -19.45 6.29 -15.91
N LEU A 103 -18.63 6.78 -14.97
CA LEU A 103 -17.38 6.10 -14.62
C LEU A 103 -17.62 4.87 -13.75
N ASN A 104 -18.65 4.89 -12.91
CA ASN A 104 -19.06 3.73 -12.13
C ASN A 104 -19.63 2.62 -13.02
N GLU A 105 -20.41 2.97 -14.07
CA GLU A 105 -20.89 1.98 -15.04
C GLU A 105 -19.72 1.33 -15.80
N LYS A 106 -18.71 2.10 -16.21
CA LYS A 106 -17.49 1.55 -16.83
C LYS A 106 -16.72 0.64 -15.87
N LEU A 107 -16.62 1.02 -14.59
CA LEU A 107 -15.95 0.22 -13.56
C LEU A 107 -16.68 -1.12 -13.36
N ASN A 108 -18.02 -1.11 -13.32
CA ASN A 108 -18.84 -2.32 -13.21
C ASN A 108 -18.66 -3.23 -14.43
N ALA A 109 -18.76 -2.70 -15.65
CA ALA A 109 -18.57 -3.46 -16.88
C ALA A 109 -17.17 -4.11 -16.93
N PHE A 110 -16.13 -3.41 -16.46
CA PHE A 110 -14.80 -3.98 -16.31
C PHE A 110 -14.80 -5.11 -15.27
N GLY A 111 -15.42 -4.92 -14.10
CA GLY A 111 -15.54 -5.95 -13.06
C GLY A 111 -16.25 -7.21 -13.53
N GLU A 112 -17.32 -7.09 -14.33
CA GLU A 112 -18.03 -8.21 -14.94
C GLU A 112 -17.16 -8.98 -15.95
N ASN A 113 -16.39 -8.24 -16.77
CA ASN A 113 -15.41 -8.85 -17.68
C ASN A 113 -14.34 -9.62 -16.91
N VAL A 114 -13.77 -9.03 -15.84
CA VAL A 114 -12.79 -9.68 -14.97
C VAL A 114 -13.35 -10.98 -14.37
N SER A 115 -14.59 -10.95 -13.86
CA SER A 115 -15.26 -12.13 -13.30
C SER A 115 -15.41 -13.23 -14.34
N THR A 116 -15.77 -12.86 -15.58
CA THR A 116 -15.89 -13.79 -16.71
C THR A 116 -14.53 -14.40 -17.08
N LEU A 117 -13.48 -13.58 -17.14
CA LEU A 117 -12.12 -14.05 -17.43
C LEU A 117 -11.58 -14.95 -16.32
N GLN A 118 -11.90 -14.64 -15.06
CA GLN A 118 -11.53 -15.47 -13.91
C GLN A 118 -12.17 -16.86 -13.97
N ALA A 119 -13.46 -16.96 -14.34
CA ALA A 119 -14.12 -18.24 -14.54
C ALA A 119 -13.44 -19.05 -15.66
N LYS A 120 -13.16 -18.44 -16.80
CA LYS A 120 -12.44 -19.08 -17.92
C LYS A 120 -11.04 -19.54 -17.52
N TYR A 121 -10.33 -18.74 -16.69
CA TYR A 121 -9.00 -19.08 -16.19
C TYR A 121 -9.03 -20.34 -15.32
N GLN A 122 -10.05 -20.49 -14.46
CA GLN A 122 -10.21 -21.67 -13.62
C GLN A 122 -10.54 -22.93 -14.44
N GLU A 123 -11.27 -22.79 -15.55
CA GLU A 123 -11.65 -23.88 -16.46
C GLU A 123 -10.52 -24.25 -17.44
N ALA A 124 -9.51 -23.40 -17.63
CA ALA A 124 -8.44 -23.61 -18.58
C ALA A 124 -7.57 -24.80 -18.19
N ALA A 125 -7.47 -25.79 -19.10
CA ALA A 125 -6.78 -27.05 -18.87
C ALA A 125 -5.24 -26.98 -19.01
N THR A 126 -4.70 -25.93 -19.65
CA THR A 126 -3.27 -25.76 -19.91
C THR A 126 -2.74 -24.44 -19.43
N ASP A 127 -1.46 -24.39 -19.04
CA ASP A 127 -0.80 -23.16 -18.64
C ASP A 127 -0.75 -22.13 -19.78
N SER A 128 -0.62 -22.58 -21.03
CA SER A 128 -0.69 -21.69 -22.21
C SER A 128 -2.03 -20.99 -22.34
N ALA A 129 -3.16 -21.70 -22.14
CA ALA A 129 -4.48 -21.11 -22.17
C ALA A 129 -4.70 -20.12 -21.01
N LYS A 130 -4.20 -20.46 -19.82
CA LYS A 130 -4.22 -19.54 -18.67
C LYS A 130 -3.45 -18.27 -18.94
N GLN A 131 -2.25 -18.40 -19.54
CA GLN A 131 -1.42 -17.24 -19.89
C GLN A 131 -2.08 -16.35 -20.95
N GLU A 132 -2.76 -16.92 -21.93
CA GLU A 132 -3.50 -16.16 -22.94
C GLU A 132 -4.65 -15.35 -22.31
N ILE A 133 -5.43 -15.97 -21.41
CA ILE A 133 -6.50 -15.30 -20.68
C ILE A 133 -5.94 -14.16 -19.82
N TYR A 134 -4.85 -14.40 -19.12
CA TYR A 134 -4.20 -13.37 -18.29
C TYR A 134 -3.67 -12.20 -19.13
N ASN A 135 -3.04 -12.47 -20.28
CA ASN A 135 -2.59 -11.44 -21.21
C ASN A 135 -3.78 -10.62 -21.75
N GLY A 136 -4.92 -11.28 -22.06
CA GLY A 136 -6.15 -10.61 -22.45
C GLY A 136 -6.65 -9.64 -21.37
N TYR A 137 -6.68 -10.08 -20.11
CA TYR A 137 -7.02 -9.23 -18.97
C TYR A 137 -6.12 -8.00 -18.86
N LEU A 138 -4.79 -8.18 -18.96
CA LEU A 138 -3.85 -7.06 -18.89
C LEU A 138 -4.06 -6.06 -20.04
N ASN A 139 -4.32 -6.55 -21.25
CA ASN A 139 -4.61 -5.70 -22.41
C ASN A 139 -5.90 -4.89 -22.23
N ASP A 140 -6.97 -5.51 -21.75
CA ASP A 140 -8.26 -4.84 -21.50
C ASP A 140 -8.11 -3.77 -20.40
N MET A 141 -7.43 -4.11 -19.31
CA MET A 141 -7.15 -3.19 -18.22
C MET A 141 -6.31 -1.99 -18.69
N ASN A 142 -5.25 -2.24 -19.48
CA ASN A 142 -4.39 -1.18 -20.00
C ASN A 142 -5.14 -0.28 -20.99
N LYS A 143 -5.96 -0.85 -21.89
CA LYS A 143 -6.80 -0.08 -22.79
C LYS A 143 -7.76 0.84 -22.03
N LEU A 144 -8.48 0.30 -21.05
CA LEU A 144 -9.42 1.08 -20.22
C LEU A 144 -8.67 2.17 -19.41
N MET A 145 -7.48 1.88 -18.90
CA MET A 145 -6.63 2.84 -18.21
C MET A 145 -6.26 4.00 -19.14
N ILE A 146 -5.81 3.73 -20.37
CA ILE A 146 -5.42 4.75 -21.36
C ILE A 146 -6.62 5.63 -21.73
N GLU A 147 -7.78 5.03 -22.03
CA GLU A 147 -9.01 5.76 -22.36
C GLU A 147 -9.51 6.68 -21.24
N ASN A 148 -9.12 6.38 -20.00
CA ASN A 148 -9.53 7.10 -18.80
C ASN A 148 -8.35 7.78 -18.07
N ALA A 149 -7.21 7.97 -18.71
CA ALA A 149 -5.99 8.47 -18.06
C ALA A 149 -6.15 9.85 -17.38
N ASN A 150 -7.14 10.65 -17.79
CA ASN A 150 -7.40 11.97 -17.23
C ASN A 150 -8.54 12.00 -16.19
N ASN A 151 -8.97 10.86 -15.68
CA ASN A 151 -10.00 10.76 -14.66
C ASN A 151 -9.65 9.68 -13.59
N PRO A 152 -10.41 9.59 -12.46
CA PRO A 152 -10.10 8.68 -11.37
C PRO A 152 -10.07 7.19 -11.74
N LEU A 153 -10.82 6.76 -12.76
CA LEU A 153 -10.80 5.38 -13.22
C LEU A 153 -9.43 5.00 -13.78
N GLY A 154 -8.84 5.88 -14.60
CA GLY A 154 -7.51 5.67 -15.15
C GLY A 154 -6.43 5.61 -14.06
N LEU A 155 -6.46 6.53 -13.09
CA LEU A 155 -5.55 6.46 -11.95
C LEU A 155 -5.72 5.15 -11.16
N TYR A 156 -6.97 4.75 -10.86
CA TYR A 156 -7.23 3.50 -10.15
C TYR A 156 -6.62 2.28 -10.87
N LEU A 157 -6.83 2.17 -12.18
CA LEU A 157 -6.29 1.08 -12.99
C LEU A 157 -4.76 1.13 -13.11
N PHE A 158 -4.19 2.32 -13.18
CA PHE A 158 -2.74 2.49 -13.13
C PHE A 158 -2.16 2.02 -11.79
N LEU A 159 -2.80 2.38 -10.67
CA LEU A 159 -2.39 1.94 -9.34
C LEU A 159 -2.42 0.41 -9.17
N GLN A 160 -3.32 -0.31 -9.87
CA GLN A 160 -3.33 -1.78 -9.84
C GLN A 160 -2.11 -2.38 -10.56
N GLN A 161 -1.57 -1.70 -11.57
CA GLN A 161 -0.44 -2.17 -12.40
C GLN A 161 0.91 -1.75 -11.83
N MET A 162 1.00 -0.60 -11.17
CA MET A 162 2.28 -0.02 -10.75
C MET A 162 3.06 -0.92 -9.77
N TYR A 163 2.38 -1.76 -8.99
CA TYR A 163 3.02 -2.65 -8.02
C TYR A 163 3.86 -3.78 -8.67
N GLU A 164 3.63 -4.06 -9.95
CA GLU A 164 4.42 -5.02 -10.75
C GLU A 164 5.61 -4.36 -11.48
N MET A 165 5.70 -3.02 -11.45
CA MET A 165 6.74 -2.25 -12.13
C MET A 165 7.97 -2.08 -11.24
N ASN A 166 9.15 -2.20 -11.82
CA ASN A 166 10.36 -1.67 -11.19
C ASN A 166 10.44 -0.14 -11.32
N LEU A 167 11.38 0.50 -10.61
CA LEU A 167 11.46 1.96 -10.56
C LEU A 167 11.68 2.61 -11.93
N THR A 168 12.45 1.97 -12.80
CA THR A 168 12.69 2.45 -14.18
C THR A 168 11.40 2.43 -15.00
N GLN A 169 10.69 1.29 -15.00
CA GLN A 169 9.42 1.13 -15.69
C GLN A 169 8.36 2.10 -15.19
N LEU A 170 8.30 2.30 -13.85
CA LEU A 170 7.35 3.24 -13.26
C LEU A 170 7.66 4.68 -13.69
N ASN A 171 8.92 5.10 -13.69
CA ASN A 171 9.30 6.43 -14.16
C ASN A 171 8.98 6.63 -15.66
N GLU A 172 9.24 5.66 -16.52
CA GLU A 172 8.88 5.69 -17.95
C GLU A 172 7.35 5.82 -18.12
N ALA A 173 6.56 5.05 -17.36
CA ALA A 173 5.10 5.16 -17.38
C ALA A 173 4.61 6.55 -16.92
N LEU A 174 5.26 7.14 -15.92
CA LEU A 174 4.92 8.49 -15.43
C LEU A 174 5.38 9.61 -16.39
N GLU A 175 6.35 9.36 -17.25
CA GLU A 175 6.68 10.25 -18.37
C GLU A 175 5.57 10.23 -19.43
N GLN A 176 5.04 9.05 -19.72
CA GLN A 176 3.94 8.87 -20.67
C GLN A 176 2.60 9.39 -20.11
N TYR A 177 2.36 9.26 -18.80
CA TYR A 177 1.13 9.67 -18.11
C TYR A 177 1.43 10.65 -16.95
N PRO A 178 1.87 11.88 -17.24
CA PRO A 178 2.35 12.84 -16.23
C PRO A 178 1.29 13.25 -15.21
N GLN A 179 0.00 13.12 -15.54
CA GLN A 179 -1.09 13.41 -14.62
C GLN A 179 -1.11 12.50 -13.38
N PHE A 180 -0.55 11.30 -13.45
CA PHE A 180 -0.46 10.39 -12.32
C PHE A 180 0.66 10.76 -11.32
N LYS A 181 1.59 11.66 -11.69
CA LYS A 181 2.64 12.17 -10.79
C LYS A 181 2.10 12.92 -9.57
N SER A 182 0.86 13.42 -9.64
CA SER A 182 0.19 14.08 -8.51
C SER A 182 -0.40 13.11 -7.47
N SER A 183 -0.46 11.81 -7.77
CA SER A 183 -1.01 10.80 -6.86
C SER A 183 -0.13 10.60 -5.63
N THR A 184 -0.75 10.66 -4.46
CA THR A 184 -0.10 10.40 -3.18
C THR A 184 0.41 8.95 -3.10
N ARG A 185 -0.37 7.98 -3.60
CA ARG A 185 0.04 6.56 -3.62
C ARG A 185 1.23 6.31 -4.53
N VAL A 186 1.25 6.91 -5.72
CA VAL A 186 2.38 6.82 -6.63
C VAL A 186 3.65 7.35 -5.97
N ASN A 187 3.58 8.55 -5.39
CA ASN A 187 4.73 9.18 -4.72
C ASN A 187 5.23 8.37 -3.52
N ASN A 188 4.31 7.84 -2.70
CA ASN A 188 4.67 6.98 -1.57
C ASN A 188 5.33 5.67 -2.05
N TYR A 189 4.83 5.08 -3.13
CA TYR A 189 5.41 3.87 -3.69
C TYR A 189 6.81 4.12 -4.26
N ILE A 190 7.02 5.20 -5.02
CA ILE A 190 8.36 5.61 -5.50
C ILE A 190 9.32 5.79 -4.31
N ALA A 191 8.91 6.50 -3.26
CA ALA A 191 9.73 6.72 -2.08
C ALA A 191 10.10 5.40 -1.39
N ALA A 192 9.15 4.45 -1.29
CA ALA A 192 9.41 3.12 -0.74
C ALA A 192 10.39 2.32 -1.62
N MET A 193 10.23 2.36 -2.95
CA MET A 193 11.15 1.70 -3.88
C MET A 193 12.58 2.27 -3.82
N GLN A 194 12.72 3.59 -3.70
CA GLN A 194 14.02 4.24 -3.54
C GLN A 194 14.70 3.82 -2.23
N LYS A 195 13.95 3.73 -1.14
CA LYS A 195 14.46 3.25 0.15
C LYS A 195 14.82 1.76 0.09
N LYS A 196 14.00 0.95 -0.60
CA LYS A 196 14.30 -0.45 -0.86
C LYS A 196 15.61 -0.61 -1.62
N GLU A 197 15.84 0.21 -2.65
CA GLU A 197 17.09 0.22 -3.42
C GLU A 197 18.29 0.55 -2.53
N GLN A 198 18.18 1.61 -1.71
CA GLN A 198 19.25 2.04 -0.77
C GLN A 198 19.58 1.00 0.30
N THR A 199 18.70 0.04 0.53
CA THR A 199 18.85 -1.06 1.49
C THR A 199 18.86 -2.44 0.80
N SER A 200 19.22 -2.47 -0.49
CA SER A 200 19.41 -3.68 -1.29
C SER A 200 20.85 -4.21 -1.19
N PRO A 201 21.13 -5.44 -1.65
CA PRO A 201 22.47 -6.00 -1.62
C PRO A 201 23.53 -5.08 -2.22
N GLY A 202 24.68 -4.99 -1.57
CA GLY A 202 25.78 -4.09 -1.92
C GLY A 202 25.78 -2.75 -1.17
N HIS A 203 24.68 -2.36 -0.52
CA HIS A 203 24.59 -1.16 0.32
C HIS A 203 24.85 -1.48 1.77
N LYS A 204 25.22 -0.46 2.56
CA LYS A 204 25.30 -0.59 4.02
C LYS A 204 23.88 -0.65 4.62
N TYR A 205 23.76 -1.42 5.71
CA TYR A 205 22.49 -1.42 6.45
C TYR A 205 22.20 -0.03 7.02
N ALA A 206 20.94 0.31 7.15
CA ALA A 206 20.49 1.54 7.76
C ALA A 206 20.16 1.28 9.24
N ASP A 207 20.84 1.98 10.16
CA ASP A 207 20.58 1.84 11.59
C ASP A 207 19.27 2.54 11.98
N PHE A 208 18.59 2.02 12.99
CA PHE A 208 17.42 2.62 13.61
C PHE A 208 17.38 2.33 15.10
N GLU A 209 16.61 3.12 15.84
CA GLU A 209 16.40 2.90 17.27
C GLU A 209 14.92 2.84 17.61
N ILE A 210 14.59 1.95 18.55
CA ILE A 210 13.23 1.76 19.06
C ILE A 210 13.28 1.87 20.58
N THR A 211 12.42 2.72 21.14
CA THR A 211 12.22 2.81 22.59
C THR A 211 10.90 2.15 22.95
N TYR A 212 10.95 1.12 23.77
CA TYR A 212 9.80 0.41 24.30
C TYR A 212 10.05 0.07 25.78
N ASP A 213 9.05 0.29 26.63
CA ASP A 213 9.09 0.04 28.08
C ASP A 213 10.33 0.64 28.76
N GLY A 214 10.67 1.88 28.41
CA GLY A 214 11.82 2.62 28.96
C GLY A 214 13.19 2.13 28.50
N LYS A 215 13.26 1.14 27.62
CA LYS A 215 14.51 0.61 27.04
C LYS A 215 14.62 0.98 25.57
N THR A 216 15.76 1.55 25.19
CA THR A 216 16.10 1.80 23.78
C THR A 216 16.98 0.69 23.25
N SER A 217 16.63 0.15 22.07
CA SER A 217 17.40 -0.84 21.32
C SER A 217 17.68 -0.30 19.92
N LYS A 218 18.91 -0.44 19.44
CA LYS A 218 19.34 -0.07 18.09
C LYS A 218 19.62 -1.32 17.27
N LEU A 219 19.46 -1.29 15.97
CA LEU A 219 19.87 -2.40 15.11
C LEU A 219 21.39 -2.65 15.26
N SER A 220 22.19 -1.59 15.37
CA SER A 220 23.65 -1.67 15.62
C SER A 220 24.05 -2.35 16.93
N ASP A 221 23.13 -2.50 17.90
CA ASP A 221 23.39 -3.29 19.11
C ASP A 221 23.54 -4.79 18.79
N TYR A 222 22.99 -5.26 17.67
CA TYR A 222 22.94 -6.65 17.23
C TYR A 222 23.84 -6.93 16.02
N VAL A 223 24.02 -5.96 15.13
CA VAL A 223 24.95 -6.05 13.99
C VAL A 223 26.37 -5.78 14.47
N LYS A 224 27.13 -6.85 14.70
CA LYS A 224 28.50 -6.73 15.25
C LYS A 224 29.55 -6.78 14.14
N PRO A 225 30.57 -5.90 14.18
CA PRO A 225 31.70 -6.00 13.25
C PRO A 225 32.36 -7.39 13.28
N GLY A 226 32.66 -7.92 12.13
CA GLY A 226 33.27 -9.25 11.99
C GLY A 226 32.29 -10.44 12.09
N LYS A 227 30.99 -10.18 12.30
CA LYS A 227 29.94 -11.20 12.37
C LYS A 227 28.96 -11.03 11.20
N TYR A 228 28.37 -12.15 10.77
CA TYR A 228 27.20 -12.14 9.90
C TYR A 228 25.94 -11.98 10.74
N THR A 229 24.97 -11.19 10.28
CA THR A 229 23.71 -10.99 11.00
C THR A 229 22.53 -11.16 10.06
N ILE A 230 21.60 -12.03 10.42
CA ILE A 230 20.27 -12.06 9.79
C ILE A 230 19.36 -11.11 10.57
N VAL A 231 18.68 -10.22 9.84
CA VAL A 231 17.61 -9.37 10.37
C VAL A 231 16.29 -9.88 9.79
N ASP A 232 15.41 -10.36 10.68
CA ASP A 232 14.08 -10.86 10.32
C ASP A 232 13.00 -9.86 10.73
N PHE A 233 12.38 -9.18 9.76
CA PHE A 233 11.25 -8.30 9.99
C PHE A 233 9.96 -9.13 9.94
N TRP A 234 9.28 -9.25 11.08
CA TRP A 234 8.18 -10.17 11.28
C TRP A 234 7.07 -9.63 12.18
N ALA A 235 5.93 -10.36 12.26
CA ALA A 235 4.86 -10.11 13.21
C ALA A 235 4.22 -11.42 13.68
N SER A 236 3.61 -11.42 14.88
CA SER A 236 2.97 -12.60 15.48
C SER A 236 1.81 -13.15 14.65
N TRP A 237 1.06 -12.28 14.00
CA TRP A 237 -0.08 -12.60 13.13
C TRP A 237 0.31 -13.06 11.72
N CYS A 238 1.60 -12.94 11.37
CA CYS A 238 2.09 -13.25 10.02
C CYS A 238 2.36 -14.76 9.85
N GLY A 239 1.42 -15.49 9.27
CA GLY A 239 1.56 -16.93 9.02
C GLY A 239 2.79 -17.32 8.20
N PRO A 240 3.13 -16.65 7.09
CA PRO A 240 4.39 -16.87 6.37
C PRO A 240 5.63 -16.66 7.22
N CYS A 241 5.66 -15.62 8.10
CA CYS A 241 6.78 -15.37 9.02
C CYS A 241 6.98 -16.53 9.99
N MET A 242 5.89 -17.14 10.48
CA MET A 242 5.96 -18.30 11.36
C MET A 242 6.56 -19.52 10.65
N ARG A 243 6.34 -19.68 9.35
CA ARG A 243 7.01 -20.73 8.56
C ARG A 243 8.50 -20.44 8.40
N GLN A 244 8.87 -19.18 8.17
CA GLN A 244 10.29 -18.80 8.08
C GLN A 244 11.02 -18.92 9.43
N ALA A 245 10.37 -18.69 10.56
CA ALA A 245 10.95 -18.91 11.88
C ALA A 245 11.47 -20.34 12.06
N ALA A 246 10.82 -21.37 11.49
CA ALA A 246 11.32 -22.74 11.50
C ALA A 246 12.63 -22.88 10.71
N VAL A 247 12.70 -22.28 9.52
CA VAL A 247 13.91 -22.25 8.68
C VAL A 247 15.06 -21.52 9.39
N LEU A 248 14.75 -20.36 10.01
CA LEU A 248 15.74 -19.57 10.78
C LEU A 248 16.28 -20.35 11.99
N LYS A 249 15.46 -21.19 12.66
CA LYS A 249 15.93 -22.06 13.76
C LYS A 249 16.95 -23.10 13.26
N GLU A 250 16.72 -23.69 12.10
CA GLU A 250 17.69 -24.63 11.49
C GLU A 250 18.99 -23.91 11.16
N ILE A 251 18.91 -22.73 10.53
CA ILE A 251 20.08 -21.90 10.21
C ILE A 251 20.83 -21.48 11.50
N TYR A 252 20.11 -21.05 12.53
CA TYR A 252 20.72 -20.65 13.80
C TYR A 252 21.44 -21.81 14.47
N ALA A 253 20.81 -22.98 14.54
CA ALA A 253 21.42 -24.17 15.13
C ALA A 253 22.70 -24.61 14.39
N GLU A 254 22.77 -24.41 13.07
CA GLU A 254 23.91 -24.83 12.26
C GLU A 254 25.08 -23.82 12.28
N TYR A 255 24.77 -22.50 12.32
CA TYR A 255 25.76 -21.45 12.03
C TYR A 255 26.03 -20.47 13.16
N HIS A 256 25.27 -20.49 14.28
CA HIS A 256 25.47 -19.55 15.38
C HIS A 256 26.90 -19.64 15.95
N ASP A 257 27.36 -20.84 16.23
CA ASP A 257 28.72 -21.07 16.73
C ASP A 257 29.82 -20.79 15.68
N LYS A 258 29.43 -20.60 14.42
CA LYS A 258 30.31 -20.25 13.30
C LYS A 258 30.34 -18.75 13.00
N GLY A 259 29.69 -17.92 13.84
CA GLY A 259 29.73 -16.46 13.74
C GLY A 259 28.52 -15.82 13.06
N LEU A 260 27.39 -16.55 12.94
CA LEU A 260 26.12 -16.00 12.50
C LEU A 260 25.26 -15.60 13.68
N GLU A 261 24.77 -14.38 13.69
CA GLU A 261 23.75 -13.88 14.62
C GLU A 261 22.40 -13.73 13.92
N ILE A 262 21.32 -13.79 14.67
CA ILE A 262 19.98 -13.45 14.19
C ILE A 262 19.37 -12.42 15.14
N VAL A 263 18.65 -11.43 14.59
CA VAL A 263 17.82 -10.51 15.35
C VAL A 263 16.44 -10.42 14.68
N GLY A 264 15.38 -10.66 15.45
CA GLY A 264 14.01 -10.40 15.05
C GLY A 264 13.67 -8.92 15.26
N VAL A 265 12.90 -8.35 14.35
CA VAL A 265 12.39 -6.98 14.44
C VAL A 265 10.87 -7.04 14.29
N ALA A 266 10.15 -6.89 15.39
CA ALA A 266 8.69 -6.96 15.40
C ALA A 266 8.08 -5.68 14.87
N VAL A 267 7.45 -5.77 13.68
CA VAL A 267 6.82 -4.66 12.97
C VAL A 267 5.32 -4.88 12.88
N TRP A 268 4.54 -3.79 12.91
CA TRP A 268 3.07 -3.81 12.76
C TRP A 268 2.36 -4.77 13.72
N ASP A 269 2.88 -4.92 14.92
CA ASP A 269 2.42 -5.92 15.90
C ASP A 269 2.28 -5.30 17.30
N GLU A 270 1.35 -5.85 18.07
CA GLU A 270 1.21 -5.51 19.48
C GLU A 270 2.30 -6.22 20.28
N PRO A 271 3.03 -5.51 21.17
CA PRO A 271 4.16 -6.08 21.90
C PRO A 271 3.82 -7.34 22.73
N GLN A 272 2.61 -7.41 23.29
CA GLN A 272 2.18 -8.57 24.06
C GLN A 272 2.04 -9.82 23.18
N ASN A 273 1.46 -9.66 21.97
CA ASN A 273 1.32 -10.75 21.01
C ASN A 273 2.69 -11.21 20.50
N THR A 274 3.59 -10.25 20.26
CA THR A 274 5.00 -10.55 19.91
C THR A 274 5.68 -11.38 20.98
N LEU A 275 5.58 -10.99 22.26
CA LEU A 275 6.19 -11.72 23.39
C LEU A 275 5.62 -13.13 23.54
N GLU A 276 4.31 -13.30 23.36
CA GLU A 276 3.66 -14.60 23.40
C GLU A 276 4.15 -15.49 22.24
N ALA A 277 4.27 -14.93 21.04
CA ALA A 277 4.78 -15.65 19.87
C ALA A 277 6.25 -16.07 20.04
N ILE A 278 7.12 -15.19 20.55
CA ILE A 278 8.53 -15.52 20.86
C ILE A 278 8.59 -16.73 21.80
N LYS A 279 7.80 -16.72 22.88
CA LYS A 279 7.75 -17.82 23.87
C LYS A 279 7.18 -19.09 23.26
N THR A 280 6.04 -19.01 22.58
CA THR A 280 5.33 -20.17 22.02
C THR A 280 6.12 -20.83 20.89
N LYS A 281 6.82 -20.04 20.08
CA LYS A 281 7.68 -20.53 19.00
C LYS A 281 9.10 -20.82 19.47
N GLU A 282 9.43 -20.54 20.72
CA GLU A 282 10.77 -20.77 21.31
C GLU A 282 11.87 -20.17 20.42
N LEU A 283 11.75 -18.87 20.06
CA LEU A 283 12.74 -18.20 19.23
C LEU A 283 14.01 -17.94 20.06
N PRO A 284 15.18 -18.53 19.69
CA PRO A 284 16.40 -18.49 20.52
C PRO A 284 17.21 -17.20 20.39
N TRP A 285 16.83 -16.29 19.47
CA TRP A 285 17.55 -15.04 19.20
C TRP A 285 16.84 -13.82 19.82
N PRO A 286 17.57 -12.70 20.00
CA PRO A 286 17.00 -11.46 20.50
C PRO A 286 15.99 -10.85 19.51
N ASN A 287 15.03 -10.09 20.08
CA ASN A 287 14.02 -9.39 19.31
C ASN A 287 13.91 -7.92 19.74
N ILE A 288 13.87 -7.02 18.75
CA ILE A 288 13.50 -5.60 18.92
C ILE A 288 11.97 -5.54 18.86
N LEU A 289 11.35 -5.16 19.99
CA LEU A 289 9.90 -5.12 20.14
C LEU A 289 9.33 -3.77 19.72
N ASN A 290 8.06 -3.74 19.29
CA ASN A 290 7.29 -2.52 19.02
C ASN A 290 7.94 -1.59 17.97
N ALA A 291 8.59 -2.16 16.97
CA ALA A 291 9.26 -1.35 15.94
C ALA A 291 8.29 -0.66 14.98
N GLN A 292 7.07 -1.14 14.89
CA GLN A 292 5.97 -0.57 14.12
C GLN A 292 6.38 -0.25 12.67
N THR A 293 6.26 1.01 12.24
CA THR A 293 6.59 1.45 10.88
C THR A 293 8.01 2.01 10.75
N ILE A 294 8.71 2.28 11.83
CA ILE A 294 10.03 2.95 11.77
C ILE A 294 11.01 2.22 10.84
N PRO A 295 11.31 0.92 11.06
CA PRO A 295 12.23 0.22 10.16
C PRO A 295 11.62 -0.12 8.81
N THR A 296 10.30 -0.36 8.73
CA THR A 296 9.66 -0.68 7.44
C THR A 296 9.66 0.52 6.51
N ASP A 297 9.44 1.72 7.04
CA ASP A 297 9.56 2.97 6.28
C ASP A 297 11.01 3.26 5.87
N LEU A 298 11.98 2.94 6.74
CA LEU A 298 13.41 3.16 6.46
C LEU A 298 13.93 2.22 5.37
N TYR A 299 13.49 0.96 5.38
CA TYR A 299 13.95 -0.07 4.46
C TYR A 299 13.05 -0.24 3.24
N GLY A 300 11.98 0.54 3.10
CA GLY A 300 11.01 0.40 2.02
C GLY A 300 10.31 -0.97 2.02
N ILE A 301 9.97 -1.49 3.20
CA ILE A 301 9.33 -2.79 3.38
C ILE A 301 7.82 -2.59 3.27
N SER A 302 7.19 -3.18 2.26
CA SER A 302 5.74 -3.13 2.02
C SER A 302 5.02 -4.41 2.47
N GLY A 303 5.75 -5.45 2.85
CA GLY A 303 5.20 -6.73 3.30
C GLY A 303 6.22 -7.57 4.06
N ILE A 304 5.73 -8.48 4.90
CA ILE A 304 6.53 -9.40 5.70
C ILE A 304 6.16 -10.86 5.40
N PRO A 305 7.10 -11.82 5.53
CA PRO A 305 8.46 -11.64 6.06
C PRO A 305 9.38 -10.89 5.10
N CYS A 306 10.25 -10.03 5.65
CA CYS A 306 11.41 -9.48 4.94
C CYS A 306 12.66 -9.89 5.71
N ILE A 307 13.54 -10.63 5.08
CA ILE A 307 14.76 -11.17 5.69
C ILE A 307 15.96 -10.58 4.99
N ILE A 308 16.92 -10.05 5.76
CA ILE A 308 18.13 -9.42 5.25
C ILE A 308 19.36 -10.12 5.87
N ILE A 309 20.38 -10.43 5.06
CA ILE A 309 21.67 -10.91 5.53
C ILE A 309 22.66 -9.74 5.47
N ILE A 310 23.27 -9.42 6.59
CA ILE A 310 24.30 -8.36 6.73
C ILE A 310 25.64 -9.04 6.95
N GLY A 311 26.63 -8.65 6.15
CA GLY A 311 28.00 -9.14 6.25
C GLY A 311 28.81 -8.48 7.38
N PRO A 312 30.04 -8.98 7.60
CA PRO A 312 30.92 -8.55 8.72
C PRO A 312 31.31 -7.07 8.70
N ASP A 313 31.21 -6.43 7.56
CA ASP A 313 31.52 -5.00 7.35
C ASP A 313 30.25 -4.12 7.38
N GLY A 314 29.07 -4.71 7.62
CA GLY A 314 27.78 -4.02 7.61
C GLY A 314 27.15 -3.87 6.22
N THR A 315 27.69 -4.53 5.19
CA THR A 315 27.09 -4.55 3.86
C THR A 315 25.96 -5.57 3.81
N ILE A 316 24.83 -5.21 3.21
CA ILE A 316 23.73 -6.14 2.94
C ILE A 316 24.17 -7.09 1.81
N LEU A 317 24.16 -8.38 2.08
CA LEU A 317 24.57 -9.43 1.15
C LEU A 317 23.38 -10.06 0.42
N SER A 318 22.25 -10.19 1.10
CA SER A 318 21.01 -10.78 0.56
C SER A 318 19.80 -10.10 1.18
N ARG A 319 18.70 -10.07 0.42
CA ARG A 319 17.43 -9.49 0.86
C ARG A 319 16.25 -10.24 0.23
N ASP A 320 15.14 -10.36 1.00
CA ASP A 320 13.84 -10.92 0.58
C ASP A 320 13.90 -12.40 0.20
N LYS A 321 14.98 -13.13 0.51
CA LYS A 321 15.09 -14.57 0.29
C LYS A 321 14.45 -15.36 1.43
N GLN A 322 13.85 -16.53 1.10
CA GLN A 322 13.11 -17.38 2.02
C GLN A 322 13.42 -18.86 1.76
N GLY A 323 13.15 -19.73 2.73
CA GLY A 323 13.30 -21.16 2.59
C GLY A 323 14.70 -21.59 2.16
N ASP A 324 14.78 -22.45 1.14
CA ASP A 324 16.04 -22.99 0.64
C ASP A 324 16.94 -21.95 -0.02
N GLU A 325 16.38 -20.90 -0.64
CA GLU A 325 17.17 -19.79 -1.18
C GLU A 325 17.88 -19.03 -0.07
N LEU A 326 17.21 -18.78 1.06
CA LEU A 326 17.83 -18.15 2.23
C LEU A 326 18.97 -19.01 2.81
N LYS A 327 18.76 -20.35 2.93
CA LYS A 327 19.80 -21.26 3.40
C LYS A 327 21.02 -21.25 2.48
N GLU A 328 20.81 -21.21 1.18
CA GLU A 328 21.90 -21.18 0.20
C GLU A 328 22.67 -19.85 0.27
N ASP A 329 21.98 -18.72 0.41
CA ASP A 329 22.62 -17.42 0.55
C ASP A 329 23.45 -17.32 1.86
N VAL A 330 22.94 -17.88 2.98
CA VAL A 330 23.70 -17.99 4.24
C VAL A 330 24.94 -18.86 4.07
N ARG A 331 24.81 -20.02 3.41
CA ARG A 331 25.95 -20.92 3.14
C ARG A 331 27.05 -20.20 2.34
N LYS A 332 26.68 -19.53 1.24
CA LYS A 332 27.61 -18.74 0.41
C LYS A 332 28.27 -17.62 1.17
N ALA A 333 27.49 -16.84 1.90
CA ALA A 333 28.01 -15.72 2.70
C ALA A 333 29.11 -16.19 3.69
N LEU A 334 28.85 -17.27 4.43
CA LEU A 334 29.81 -17.80 5.40
C LEU A 334 31.01 -18.53 4.77
N ALA A 335 30.88 -19.02 3.53
CA ALA A 335 31.99 -19.58 2.76
C ALA A 335 32.89 -18.51 2.11
N GLY A 336 32.44 -17.24 2.07
CA GLY A 336 33.15 -16.16 1.39
C GLY A 336 33.03 -16.22 -0.12
N GLU A 337 31.95 -16.82 -0.63
CA GLU A 337 31.65 -16.97 -2.07
C GLU A 337 30.80 -15.82 -2.61
#